data_ce6c743036514f66c8c38cce33aacebd
#
_entry.id   ce6c743036514f66c8c38cce33aacebd
#
_cell.length_a   1.000
_cell.length_b   1.000
_cell.length_c   1.000
_cell.angle_alpha   90.00
_cell.angle_beta   90.00
_cell.angle_gamma   90.00
#
_symmetry.space_group_name_H-M   'P 1'
#
loop_
_entity.id
_entity.type
_entity.pdbx_description
1 polymer ?
#
loop_
_entity_poly.entity_id
_entity_poly.type
_entity_poly.pdbx_seq_one_letter_code
_entity_poly.pdbx_strand_id
1 'polypeptide(L)'
;MLGTYFYHEILRKTVIGFGTLFNNINIRHKDASGTNFSVMKVPLAYGPMQKFLARIQQQPDLEREIAITLPRLSFEMQGIQYDPTRKTGIAQTFLAKGGTTAKKVYMPVPYNVSFELSIMSKLSDDALQILEQIVPYFQPSFNITINLIDSIGEKKDIPIVLESINYSDQYEGSFETRRTIIYTLGFTAKTYLFGPVADNPEGLIKKVDVDFYGNTNIKTAKRVQRYSATVSYTHLRAHET
;
A
#
# COMPACT_ATOMS: atom_id res chain seq x y z
N MET A 1 -27.26 -1.81 7.17
CA MET A 1 -26.05 -2.06 6.38
C MET A 1 -24.77 -1.67 7.14
N LEU A 2 -24.77 -0.70 8.02
CA LEU A 2 -23.66 -0.39 8.93
C LEU A 2 -23.81 -1.25 10.21
N GLY A 3 -23.43 -2.49 10.20
CA GLY A 3 -23.57 -3.38 11.35
C GLY A 3 -22.94 -4.74 11.14
N THR A 4 -22.58 -5.07 9.92
CA THR A 4 -21.83 -6.30 9.65
C THR A 4 -20.35 -6.00 9.81
N TYR A 5 -19.70 -6.70 10.72
CA TYR A 5 -18.24 -6.58 10.90
C TYR A 5 -17.52 -7.13 9.68
N PHE A 6 -16.61 -6.31 9.12
CA PHE A 6 -15.62 -6.73 8.13
C PHE A 6 -14.34 -5.92 8.31
N TYR A 7 -13.20 -6.55 8.07
CA TYR A 7 -11.91 -5.89 8.17
C TYR A 7 -10.91 -6.55 7.20
N HIS A 8 -10.53 -5.84 6.17
CA HIS A 8 -9.62 -6.33 5.11
C HIS A 8 -8.17 -5.89 5.32
N GLU A 9 -7.89 -5.16 6.39
CA GLU A 9 -6.55 -4.62 6.72
C GLU A 9 -5.92 -3.71 5.64
N ILE A 10 -6.72 -3.16 4.74
CA ILE A 10 -6.22 -2.43 3.56
C ILE A 10 -5.33 -1.25 3.98
N LEU A 11 -5.80 -0.43 4.92
CA LEU A 11 -5.02 0.71 5.41
C LEU A 11 -3.74 0.26 6.10
N ARG A 12 -3.81 -0.77 6.92
CA ARG A 12 -2.64 -1.35 7.58
C ARG A 12 -1.62 -1.86 6.56
N LYS A 13 -2.08 -2.60 5.55
CA LYS A 13 -1.23 -3.10 4.46
C LYS A 13 -0.61 -1.95 3.66
N THR A 14 -1.35 -0.86 3.43
CA THR A 14 -0.84 0.33 2.75
C THR A 14 0.26 1.02 3.56
N VAL A 15 0.07 1.18 4.88
CA VAL A 15 1.10 1.74 5.78
C VAL A 15 2.36 0.87 5.81
N ILE A 16 2.20 -0.45 5.92
CA ILE A 16 3.33 -1.39 5.89
C ILE A 16 4.05 -1.33 4.53
N GLY A 17 3.28 -1.35 3.44
CA GLY A 17 3.81 -1.24 2.08
C GLY A 17 4.62 0.04 1.88
N PHE A 18 4.12 1.18 2.35
CA PHE A 18 4.84 2.45 2.32
C PHE A 18 6.16 2.36 3.12
N GLY A 19 6.13 1.83 4.35
CA GLY A 19 7.33 1.70 5.18
C GLY A 19 8.39 0.77 4.58
N THR A 20 7.99 -0.28 3.87
CA THR A 20 8.95 -1.21 3.25
C THR A 20 9.80 -0.57 2.15
N LEU A 21 9.29 0.48 1.47
CA LEU A 21 10.05 1.20 0.44
C LEU A 21 11.33 1.82 0.98
N PHE A 22 11.32 2.30 2.22
CA PHE A 22 12.42 3.07 2.80
C PHE A 22 13.25 2.29 3.83
N ASN A 23 12.97 1.00 4.00
CA ASN A 23 13.61 0.19 5.07
C ASN A 23 15.06 -0.21 4.78
N ASN A 24 15.55 -0.04 3.56
CA ASN A 24 16.89 -0.51 3.16
C ASN A 24 17.84 0.62 2.73
N ILE A 25 17.60 1.84 3.20
CA ILE A 25 18.46 2.98 2.93
C ILE A 25 19.73 2.87 3.76
N ASN A 26 20.88 3.03 3.09
CA ASN A 26 22.19 3.00 3.71
C ASN A 26 22.97 4.27 3.37
N ILE A 27 23.75 4.77 4.30
CA ILE A 27 24.71 5.84 4.08
C ILE A 27 26.14 5.29 4.11
N ARG A 28 27.04 5.95 3.39
CA ARG A 28 28.44 5.58 3.30
C ARG A 28 29.32 6.78 3.60
N HIS A 29 30.19 6.61 4.57
CA HIS A 29 31.24 7.60 4.86
C HIS A 29 32.51 7.16 4.14
N LYS A 30 33.16 8.12 3.47
CA LYS A 30 34.43 7.92 2.76
C LYS A 30 35.55 8.60 3.52
N ASP A 31 36.72 7.97 3.55
CA ASP A 31 37.94 8.58 4.02
C ASP A 31 38.51 9.58 2.97
N ALA A 32 39.49 10.39 3.35
CA ALA A 32 40.16 11.35 2.47
C ALA A 32 40.78 10.67 1.23
N SER A 33 41.08 9.40 1.29
CA SER A 33 41.57 8.57 0.16
C SER A 33 40.46 8.09 -0.78
N GLY A 34 39.18 8.40 -0.51
CA GLY A 34 38.02 7.93 -1.28
C GLY A 34 37.55 6.49 -0.99
N THR A 35 38.19 5.81 -0.06
CA THR A 35 37.81 4.47 0.37
C THR A 35 36.64 4.53 1.35
N ASN A 36 35.66 3.62 1.20
CA ASN A 36 34.54 3.55 2.14
C ASN A 36 35.03 3.14 3.54
N PHE A 37 34.91 4.06 4.49
CA PHE A 37 35.29 3.82 5.88
C PHE A 37 34.21 3.09 6.66
N SER A 38 32.95 3.48 6.46
CA SER A 38 31.83 2.86 7.18
C SER A 38 30.56 2.85 6.32
N VAL A 39 29.77 1.80 6.46
CA VAL A 39 28.44 1.68 5.87
C VAL A 39 27.44 1.50 7.00
N MET A 40 26.46 2.39 7.09
CA MET A 40 25.46 2.37 8.15
C MET A 40 24.06 2.32 7.53
N LYS A 41 23.25 1.37 8.02
CA LYS A 41 21.83 1.30 7.68
C LYS A 41 21.09 2.37 8.46
N VAL A 42 20.27 3.18 7.77
CA VAL A 42 19.45 4.22 8.38
C VAL A 42 18.18 3.59 8.99
N PRO A 43 17.97 3.70 10.31
CA PRO A 43 16.81 3.14 10.95
C PRO A 43 15.54 3.90 10.56
N LEU A 44 14.47 3.14 10.24
CA LEU A 44 13.14 3.65 9.94
C LEU A 44 12.19 3.32 11.08
N ALA A 45 11.33 4.27 11.46
CA ALA A 45 10.30 4.05 12.46
C ALA A 45 8.97 4.70 12.06
N TYR A 46 7.85 4.05 12.43
CA TYR A 46 6.52 4.63 12.30
C TYR A 46 6.21 5.53 13.49
N GLY A 47 5.85 6.76 13.21
CA GLY A 47 5.40 7.75 14.19
C GLY A 47 5.83 9.17 13.83
N PRO A 48 5.20 10.15 14.49
CA PRO A 48 5.45 11.56 14.23
C PRO A 48 6.90 11.94 14.56
N MET A 49 7.48 12.79 13.72
CA MET A 49 8.83 13.30 13.88
C MET A 49 9.08 13.89 15.27
N GLN A 50 8.12 14.65 15.79
CA GLN A 50 8.21 15.32 17.11
C GLN A 50 8.46 14.34 18.25
N LYS A 51 7.92 13.12 18.18
CA LYS A 51 8.17 12.07 19.18
C LYS A 51 9.65 11.68 19.24
N PHE A 52 10.33 11.67 18.10
CA PHE A 52 11.75 11.34 18.03
C PHE A 52 12.62 12.52 18.44
N LEU A 53 12.25 13.75 18.04
CA LEU A 53 12.94 14.98 18.49
C LEU A 53 12.85 15.17 20.00
N ALA A 54 11.66 15.00 20.58
CA ALA A 54 11.47 15.08 22.03
C ALA A 54 12.35 14.07 22.78
N ARG A 55 12.53 12.85 22.26
CA ARG A 55 13.43 11.86 22.87
C ARG A 55 14.90 12.22 22.75
N ILE A 56 15.31 12.89 21.67
CA ILE A 56 16.69 13.41 21.52
C ILE A 56 16.96 14.51 22.55
N GLN A 57 15.95 15.34 22.83
CA GLN A 57 16.07 16.44 23.80
C GLN A 57 15.98 15.97 25.26
N GLN A 58 15.19 14.95 25.55
CA GLN A 58 14.91 14.47 26.92
C GLN A 58 15.98 13.55 27.52
N GLN A 59 16.99 13.12 26.76
CA GLN A 59 18.07 12.26 27.28
C GLN A 59 19.42 12.98 27.39
N PRO A 60 19.63 13.80 28.41
CA PRO A 60 20.98 14.23 28.80
C PRO A 60 21.74 13.17 29.61
N ASP A 61 21.09 12.08 30.06
CA ASP A 61 21.71 11.07 30.93
C ASP A 61 22.40 9.97 30.12
N LEU A 62 23.71 9.95 30.23
CA LEU A 62 24.66 9.07 29.55
C LEU A 62 24.67 7.61 30.04
N GLU A 63 23.85 7.23 31.01
CA GLU A 63 23.88 5.89 31.60
C GLU A 63 22.96 4.84 30.94
N ARG A 64 22.12 5.22 30.00
CA ARG A 64 21.33 4.25 29.21
C ARG A 64 21.67 4.36 27.73
N GLU A 65 22.28 3.31 27.20
CA GLU A 65 22.68 3.12 25.78
C GLU A 65 21.53 3.15 24.73
N ILE A 66 20.36 3.70 25.07
CA ILE A 66 19.29 3.90 24.10
C ILE A 66 19.32 5.34 23.58
N ALA A 67 20.51 5.78 23.19
CA ALA A 67 20.64 7.01 22.42
C ALA A 67 19.99 6.79 21.05
N ILE A 68 19.03 7.66 20.69
CA ILE A 68 18.50 7.69 19.34
C ILE A 68 19.64 8.13 18.43
N THR A 69 20.10 7.20 17.61
CA THR A 69 21.15 7.48 16.64
C THR A 69 20.59 8.28 15.45
N LEU A 70 21.29 9.33 15.06
CA LEU A 70 21.10 10.03 13.80
C LEU A 70 22.18 9.54 12.80
N PRO A 71 21.88 9.46 11.51
CA PRO A 71 20.62 9.80 10.83
C PRO A 71 19.51 8.77 11.06
N ARG A 72 18.26 9.24 10.97
CA ARG A 72 17.07 8.43 11.17
C ARG A 72 15.94 8.85 10.24
N LEU A 73 15.11 7.89 9.86
CA LEU A 73 13.87 8.10 9.14
C LEU A 73 12.67 7.88 10.08
N SER A 74 11.67 8.73 9.95
CA SER A 74 10.35 8.50 10.54
C SER A 74 9.26 8.74 9.50
N PHE A 75 8.18 7.99 9.57
CA PHE A 75 7.04 8.23 8.72
C PHE A 75 5.73 8.06 9.48
N GLU A 76 4.72 8.81 9.07
CA GLU A 76 3.39 8.70 9.63
C GLU A 76 2.32 8.93 8.56
N MET A 77 1.14 8.40 8.81
CA MET A 77 -0.05 8.68 8.02
C MET A 77 -0.68 9.98 8.54
N GLN A 78 -0.76 10.99 7.68
CA GLN A 78 -1.31 12.31 8.01
C GLN A 78 -2.82 12.38 7.86
N GLY A 79 -3.39 11.67 6.88
CA GLY A 79 -4.82 11.71 6.65
C GLY A 79 -5.29 10.79 5.53
N ILE A 80 -6.62 10.73 5.39
CA ILE A 80 -7.32 9.98 4.36
C ILE A 80 -8.35 10.90 3.72
N GLN A 81 -8.34 11.00 2.38
CA GLN A 81 -9.27 11.82 1.63
C GLN A 81 -9.93 11.02 0.51
N TYR A 82 -11.24 11.18 0.34
CA TYR A 82 -11.97 10.59 -0.79
C TYR A 82 -11.52 11.23 -2.11
N ASP A 83 -11.34 10.41 -3.14
CA ASP A 83 -10.96 10.87 -4.48
C ASP A 83 -12.15 10.78 -5.44
N PRO A 84 -12.83 11.91 -5.74
CA PRO A 84 -13.99 11.92 -6.63
C PRO A 84 -13.63 11.65 -8.10
N THR A 85 -12.38 11.85 -8.51
CA THR A 85 -11.94 11.70 -9.90
C THR A 85 -11.90 10.23 -10.33
N ARG A 86 -11.64 9.31 -9.39
CA ARG A 86 -11.59 7.86 -9.61
C ARG A 86 -12.87 7.14 -9.21
N LYS A 87 -13.98 7.87 -9.00
CA LYS A 87 -15.26 7.32 -8.57
C LYS A 87 -15.80 6.29 -9.57
N THR A 88 -16.17 5.12 -9.08
CA THR A 88 -16.91 4.08 -9.81
C THR A 88 -18.40 4.11 -9.48
N GLY A 89 -19.24 3.47 -10.29
CA GLY A 89 -20.67 3.40 -10.04
C GLY A 89 -21.00 2.69 -8.72
N ILE A 90 -21.88 3.28 -7.90
CA ILE A 90 -22.23 2.79 -6.56
C ILE A 90 -22.88 1.38 -6.62
N ALA A 91 -23.68 1.12 -7.66
CA ALA A 91 -24.41 -0.14 -7.82
C ALA A 91 -23.60 -1.24 -8.53
N GLN A 92 -22.41 -0.91 -9.01
CA GLN A 92 -21.58 -1.88 -9.72
C GLN A 92 -20.99 -2.91 -8.78
N THR A 93 -21.08 -4.17 -9.19
CA THR A 93 -20.50 -5.31 -8.46
C THR A 93 -19.76 -6.19 -9.43
N PHE A 94 -18.75 -6.88 -8.96
CA PHE A 94 -18.08 -7.93 -9.71
C PHE A 94 -18.10 -9.25 -8.95
N LEU A 95 -18.03 -10.35 -9.70
CA LEU A 95 -17.94 -11.68 -9.15
C LEU A 95 -16.48 -12.09 -9.08
N ALA A 96 -16.01 -12.43 -7.89
CA ALA A 96 -14.67 -12.93 -7.68
C ALA A 96 -14.70 -14.42 -7.33
N LYS A 97 -13.65 -15.15 -7.69
CA LYS A 97 -13.50 -16.56 -7.33
C LYS A 97 -13.10 -16.65 -5.85
N GLY A 98 -13.98 -17.20 -5.03
CA GLY A 98 -13.75 -17.49 -3.61
C GLY A 98 -13.63 -18.98 -3.36
N GLY A 99 -12.59 -19.65 -3.83
CA GLY A 99 -12.46 -21.11 -3.74
C GLY A 99 -13.44 -21.83 -4.68
N THR A 100 -14.38 -22.59 -4.15
CA THR A 100 -15.40 -23.34 -4.91
C THR A 100 -16.67 -22.54 -5.21
N THR A 101 -16.85 -21.37 -4.58
CA THR A 101 -18.04 -20.51 -4.72
C THR A 101 -17.66 -19.16 -5.30
N ALA A 102 -18.58 -18.52 -6.02
CA ALA A 102 -18.42 -17.14 -6.42
C ALA A 102 -18.71 -16.21 -5.24
N LYS A 103 -17.93 -15.16 -5.10
CA LYS A 103 -18.16 -14.10 -4.12
C LYS A 103 -18.51 -12.81 -4.84
N LYS A 104 -19.59 -12.18 -4.38
CA LYS A 104 -20.03 -10.89 -4.91
C LYS A 104 -19.39 -9.76 -4.12
N VAL A 105 -18.71 -8.88 -4.83
CA VAL A 105 -18.00 -7.74 -4.24
C VAL A 105 -18.49 -6.46 -4.91
N TYR A 106 -18.79 -5.45 -4.11
CA TYR A 106 -19.05 -4.11 -4.64
C TYR A 106 -17.76 -3.45 -5.09
N MET A 107 -17.85 -2.61 -6.12
CA MET A 107 -16.71 -1.85 -6.59
C MET A 107 -16.09 -1.03 -5.47
N PRO A 108 -14.77 -0.97 -5.41
CA PRO A 108 -14.08 -0.28 -4.32
C PRO A 108 -14.23 1.23 -4.40
N VAL A 109 -14.16 1.85 -3.25
CA VAL A 109 -14.21 3.30 -3.12
C VAL A 109 -12.78 3.85 -3.12
N PRO A 110 -12.44 4.79 -4.02
CA PRO A 110 -11.10 5.36 -4.11
C PRO A 110 -10.82 6.34 -2.97
N TYR A 111 -9.67 6.19 -2.34
CA TYR A 111 -9.17 7.09 -1.31
C TYR A 111 -7.70 7.42 -1.55
N ASN A 112 -7.34 8.65 -1.25
CA ASN A 112 -5.96 9.10 -1.17
C ASN A 112 -5.53 9.09 0.28
N VAL A 113 -4.42 8.42 0.57
CA VAL A 113 -3.82 8.36 1.90
C VAL A 113 -2.55 9.18 1.87
N SER A 114 -2.52 10.25 2.65
CA SER A 114 -1.36 11.15 2.75
C SER A 114 -0.38 10.61 3.79
N PHE A 115 0.90 10.54 3.41
CA PHE A 115 2.01 10.15 4.27
C PHE A 115 3.04 11.27 4.34
N GLU A 116 3.65 11.38 5.49
CA GLU A 116 4.82 12.23 5.71
C GLU A 116 6.01 11.35 6.06
N LEU A 117 7.12 11.53 5.33
CA LEU A 117 8.40 10.90 5.62
C LEU A 117 9.38 11.98 6.05
N SER A 118 9.91 11.89 7.26
CA SER A 118 10.89 12.82 7.79
C SER A 118 12.26 12.17 7.87
N ILE A 119 13.24 12.82 7.28
CA ILE A 119 14.66 12.48 7.34
C ILE A 119 15.31 13.40 8.38
N MET A 120 15.83 12.83 9.44
CA MET A 120 16.52 13.58 10.49
C MET A 120 18.00 13.23 10.48
N SER A 121 18.87 14.21 10.35
CA SER A 121 20.32 14.03 10.32
C SER A 121 21.05 15.14 11.07
N LYS A 122 22.25 14.82 11.54
CA LYS A 122 23.18 15.80 12.13
C LYS A 122 24.07 16.44 11.05
N LEU A 123 24.42 15.67 10.03
CA LEU A 123 25.27 16.09 8.91
C LEU A 123 24.43 16.31 7.66
N SER A 124 24.70 17.38 6.92
CA SER A 124 24.02 17.69 5.67
C SER A 124 24.30 16.63 4.59
N ASP A 125 25.53 16.12 4.53
CA ASP A 125 25.95 15.11 3.56
C ASP A 125 25.14 13.81 3.72
N ASP A 126 24.92 13.35 4.97
CA ASP A 126 24.12 12.17 5.26
C ASP A 126 22.66 12.34 4.79
N ALA A 127 22.08 13.52 5.06
CA ALA A 127 20.72 13.82 4.63
C ALA A 127 20.59 13.84 3.11
N LEU A 128 21.55 14.41 2.40
CA LEU A 128 21.58 14.44 0.94
C LEU A 128 21.77 13.05 0.34
N GLN A 129 22.65 12.21 0.92
CA GLN A 129 22.79 10.82 0.49
C GLN A 129 21.48 10.03 0.61
N ILE A 130 20.71 10.26 1.67
CA ILE A 130 19.39 9.62 1.86
C ILE A 130 18.41 10.15 0.81
N LEU A 131 18.35 11.46 0.62
CA LEU A 131 17.43 12.12 -0.31
C LEU A 131 17.67 11.65 -1.75
N GLU A 132 18.92 11.58 -2.19
CA GLU A 132 19.31 11.12 -3.52
C GLU A 132 19.00 9.63 -3.76
N GLN A 133 18.89 8.83 -2.71
CA GLN A 133 18.44 7.44 -2.83
C GLN A 133 16.92 7.30 -2.96
N ILE A 134 16.15 8.32 -2.57
CA ILE A 134 14.67 8.29 -2.58
C ILE A 134 14.10 8.93 -3.85
N VAL A 135 14.49 10.18 -4.11
CA VAL A 135 13.82 11.04 -5.10
C VAL A 135 13.80 10.45 -6.52
N PRO A 136 14.88 9.84 -7.05
CA PRO A 136 14.90 9.36 -8.42
C PRO A 136 13.90 8.25 -8.75
N TYR A 137 13.39 7.54 -7.73
CA TYR A 137 12.37 6.49 -7.93
C TYR A 137 10.97 7.04 -8.18
N PHE A 138 10.73 8.32 -7.86
CA PHE A 138 9.42 8.96 -7.99
C PHE A 138 9.36 9.88 -9.23
N GLN A 139 8.90 9.31 -10.38
CA GLN A 139 8.75 10.01 -11.66
C GLN A 139 7.31 9.91 -12.21
N PRO A 140 6.35 10.66 -11.75
CA PRO A 140 6.14 11.25 -10.44
C PRO A 140 5.71 10.21 -9.40
N SER A 141 5.42 8.97 -9.77
CA SER A 141 4.89 7.93 -8.88
C SER A 141 5.72 6.64 -8.90
N PHE A 142 5.71 5.96 -7.78
CA PHE A 142 6.21 4.59 -7.63
C PHE A 142 5.04 3.66 -7.29
N ASN A 143 4.90 2.54 -8.00
CA ASN A 143 3.80 1.60 -7.80
C ASN A 143 4.19 0.47 -6.85
N ILE A 144 3.35 0.21 -5.86
CA ILE A 144 3.45 -0.96 -4.99
C ILE A 144 2.23 -1.86 -5.19
N THR A 145 2.47 -3.17 -5.34
CA THR A 145 1.38 -4.15 -5.45
C THR A 145 0.98 -4.63 -4.06
N ILE A 146 -0.27 -4.42 -3.68
CA ILE A 146 -0.81 -4.84 -2.38
C ILE A 146 -1.97 -5.82 -2.61
N ASN A 147 -2.00 -6.92 -1.83
CA ASN A 147 -3.15 -7.81 -1.75
C ASN A 147 -4.21 -7.16 -0.86
N LEU A 148 -5.25 -6.59 -1.48
CA LEU A 148 -6.27 -5.82 -0.77
C LEU A 148 -7.26 -6.72 -0.05
N ILE A 149 -7.68 -7.83 -0.68
CA ILE A 149 -8.63 -8.78 -0.09
C ILE A 149 -8.07 -10.19 -0.20
N ASP A 150 -7.64 -10.75 0.92
CA ASP A 150 -7.01 -12.07 0.96
C ASP A 150 -8.00 -13.19 0.57
N SER A 151 -9.28 -13.06 0.95
CA SER A 151 -10.30 -14.08 0.71
C SER A 151 -10.64 -14.34 -0.76
N ILE A 152 -10.31 -13.40 -1.64
CA ILE A 152 -10.52 -13.50 -3.09
C ILE A 152 -9.21 -13.34 -3.88
N GLY A 153 -8.10 -13.08 -3.20
CA GLY A 153 -6.79 -12.87 -3.82
C GLY A 153 -6.69 -11.60 -4.68
N GLU A 154 -7.52 -10.58 -4.38
CA GLU A 154 -7.54 -9.34 -5.15
C GLU A 154 -6.30 -8.50 -4.84
N LYS A 155 -5.45 -8.34 -5.86
CA LYS A 155 -4.23 -7.52 -5.81
C LYS A 155 -4.43 -6.28 -6.65
N LYS A 156 -3.99 -5.13 -6.12
CA LYS A 156 -3.96 -3.88 -6.89
C LYS A 156 -2.64 -3.17 -6.74
N ASP A 157 -2.26 -2.51 -7.81
CA ASP A 157 -1.11 -1.60 -7.79
C ASP A 157 -1.57 -0.25 -7.23
N ILE A 158 -0.88 0.18 -6.19
CA ILE A 158 -1.14 1.44 -5.52
C ILE A 158 -0.02 2.39 -5.89
N PRO A 159 -0.30 3.41 -6.71
CA PRO A 159 0.68 4.45 -7.00
C PRO A 159 0.88 5.34 -5.78
N ILE A 160 2.14 5.53 -5.42
CA ILE A 160 2.60 6.47 -4.39
C ILE A 160 3.26 7.63 -5.11
N VAL A 161 2.71 8.82 -4.95
CA VAL A 161 3.16 10.05 -5.60
C VAL A 161 3.91 10.89 -4.59
N LEU A 162 5.10 11.37 -4.94
CA LEU A 162 5.84 12.38 -4.17
C LEU A 162 5.29 13.76 -4.55
N GLU A 163 4.75 14.50 -3.58
CA GLU A 163 4.10 15.80 -3.81
C GLU A 163 4.98 16.97 -3.41
N SER A 164 5.70 16.85 -2.31
CA SER A 164 6.48 17.96 -1.76
C SER A 164 7.75 17.48 -1.07
N ILE A 165 8.77 18.34 -1.09
CA ILE A 165 10.01 18.18 -0.33
C ILE A 165 10.27 19.50 0.37
N ASN A 166 10.24 19.50 1.69
CA ASN A 166 10.48 20.66 2.52
C ASN A 166 11.78 20.47 3.30
N TYR A 167 12.57 21.53 3.41
CA TYR A 167 13.79 21.57 4.19
C TYR A 167 13.60 22.48 5.40
N SER A 168 14.01 22.00 6.57
CA SER A 168 14.05 22.79 7.79
C SER A 168 15.36 22.52 8.53
N ASP A 169 16.06 23.58 8.84
CA ASP A 169 17.26 23.53 9.69
C ASP A 169 16.89 24.10 11.06
N GLN A 170 16.74 23.22 12.03
CA GLN A 170 16.42 23.63 13.39
C GLN A 170 17.72 23.99 14.11
N TYR A 171 17.94 25.28 14.24
CA TYR A 171 19.03 25.86 14.98
C TYR A 171 18.49 26.38 16.33
N GLU A 172 18.66 25.62 17.40
CA GLU A 172 18.27 26.06 18.73
C GLU A 172 19.47 26.48 19.55
N GLY A 173 19.55 27.79 19.84
CA GLY A 173 20.41 28.34 20.89
C GLY A 173 21.87 28.60 20.51
N SER A 174 22.80 28.45 21.46
CA SER A 174 24.23 28.74 21.30
C SER A 174 24.95 27.74 20.40
N PHE A 175 26.14 28.12 19.88
CA PHE A 175 26.97 27.33 18.95
C PHE A 175 27.30 25.89 19.43
N GLU A 176 27.04 25.58 20.69
CA GLU A 176 27.27 24.25 21.27
C GLU A 176 26.05 23.32 21.23
N THR A 177 24.85 23.83 20.85
CA THR A 177 23.63 23.03 20.81
C THR A 177 23.51 22.22 19.56
N ARG A 178 22.94 21.03 19.68
CA ARG A 178 22.81 20.04 18.61
C ARG A 178 21.96 20.57 17.46
N ARG A 179 22.57 20.78 16.32
CA ARG A 179 21.89 21.07 15.04
C ARG A 179 21.26 19.79 14.51
N THR A 180 19.97 19.85 14.18
CA THR A 180 19.28 18.76 13.49
C THR A 180 18.72 19.27 12.16
N ILE A 181 19.16 18.68 11.07
CA ILE A 181 18.68 18.94 9.72
C ILE A 181 17.52 18.02 9.46
N ILE A 182 16.40 18.56 8.98
CA ILE A 182 15.18 17.84 8.73
C ILE A 182 14.73 18.08 7.30
N TYR A 183 14.55 16.98 6.55
CA TYR A 183 13.82 16.99 5.30
C TYR A 183 12.48 16.29 5.51
N THR A 184 11.40 16.95 5.12
CA THR A 184 10.04 16.42 5.19
C THR A 184 9.51 16.22 3.79
N LEU A 185 9.24 14.97 3.43
CA LEU A 185 8.70 14.57 2.14
C LEU A 185 7.22 14.20 2.29
N GLY A 186 6.36 14.88 1.52
CA GLY A 186 4.93 14.58 1.46
C GLY A 186 4.63 13.62 0.33
N PHE A 187 3.91 12.54 0.64
CA PHE A 187 3.49 11.53 -0.33
C PHE A 187 1.99 11.31 -0.29
N THR A 188 1.42 10.97 -1.44
CA THR A 188 0.03 10.52 -1.56
C THR A 188 -0.03 9.14 -2.17
N ALA A 189 -0.58 8.17 -1.42
CA ALA A 189 -0.88 6.82 -1.89
C ALA A 189 -2.33 6.73 -2.35
N LYS A 190 -2.55 6.39 -3.63
CA LYS A 190 -3.88 6.30 -4.24
C LYS A 190 -4.45 4.90 -4.07
N THR A 191 -5.08 4.63 -2.94
CA THR A 191 -5.62 3.31 -2.56
C THR A 191 -7.11 3.17 -2.86
N TYR A 192 -7.62 1.95 -2.63
CA TYR A 192 -9.02 1.60 -2.77
C TYR A 192 -9.49 0.87 -1.52
N LEU A 193 -10.65 1.28 -0.98
CA LEU A 193 -11.28 0.60 0.14
C LEU A 193 -12.46 -0.23 -0.35
N PHE A 194 -12.50 -1.49 0.06
CA PHE A 194 -13.57 -2.43 -0.27
C PHE A 194 -14.55 -2.54 0.88
N GLY A 195 -15.84 -2.71 0.52
CA GLY A 195 -16.89 -3.06 1.45
C GLY A 195 -16.89 -4.56 1.83
N PRO A 196 -17.93 -5.03 2.51
CA PRO A 196 -18.08 -6.44 2.85
C PRO A 196 -18.18 -7.31 1.60
N VAL A 197 -17.55 -8.48 1.65
CA VAL A 197 -17.64 -9.51 0.62
C VAL A 197 -18.84 -10.39 0.94
N ALA A 198 -19.79 -10.46 0.02
CA ALA A 198 -20.95 -11.32 0.17
C ALA A 198 -20.72 -12.66 -0.55
N ASP A 199 -21.06 -13.76 0.14
CA ASP A 199 -21.13 -15.06 -0.53
C ASP A 199 -22.35 -15.04 -1.47
N ASN A 200 -22.12 -15.38 -2.74
CA ASN A 200 -23.23 -15.53 -3.67
C ASN A 200 -23.85 -16.92 -3.48
N PRO A 201 -25.10 -17.02 -2.99
CA PRO A 201 -25.78 -18.31 -2.80
C PRO A 201 -26.11 -18.99 -4.13
N GLU A 202 -26.15 -18.23 -5.24
CA GLU A 202 -26.33 -18.79 -6.57
C GLU A 202 -25.05 -19.50 -6.99
N GLY A 203 -25.14 -20.82 -7.14
CA GLY A 203 -24.02 -21.66 -7.56
C GLY A 203 -23.49 -21.26 -8.94
N LEU A 204 -22.21 -21.45 -9.15
CA LEU A 204 -21.61 -21.32 -10.47
C LEU A 204 -22.18 -22.39 -11.41
N ILE A 205 -22.57 -22.01 -12.63
CA ILE A 205 -22.95 -22.98 -13.66
C ILE A 205 -21.67 -23.75 -14.03
N LYS A 206 -21.58 -25.00 -13.55
CA LYS A 206 -20.40 -25.86 -13.80
C LYS A 206 -20.50 -26.64 -15.09
N LYS A 207 -21.72 -26.94 -15.50
CA LYS A 207 -22.02 -27.73 -16.67
C LYS A 207 -23.34 -27.31 -17.30
N VAL A 208 -23.37 -27.21 -18.60
CA VAL A 208 -24.58 -26.98 -19.40
C VAL A 208 -24.75 -28.20 -20.28
N ASP A 209 -25.88 -28.89 -20.12
CA ASP A 209 -26.28 -29.98 -20.98
C ASP A 209 -27.47 -29.52 -21.84
N VAL A 210 -27.29 -29.57 -23.16
CA VAL A 210 -28.33 -29.24 -24.14
C VAL A 210 -28.76 -30.52 -24.87
N ASP A 211 -30.01 -30.90 -24.67
CA ASP A 211 -30.59 -32.09 -25.30
C ASP A 211 -31.49 -31.69 -26.47
N PHE A 212 -31.30 -32.29 -27.60
CA PHE A 212 -32.16 -32.16 -28.80
C PHE A 212 -33.04 -33.37 -28.93
N TYR A 213 -34.35 -33.12 -29.13
CA TYR A 213 -35.38 -34.15 -29.28
C TYR A 213 -35.98 -34.17 -30.68
N GLY A 214 -36.35 -35.34 -31.15
CA GLY A 214 -36.86 -35.52 -32.52
C GLY A 214 -38.29 -35.00 -32.77
N ASN A 215 -39.06 -34.68 -31.72
CA ASN A 215 -40.38 -34.06 -31.82
C ASN A 215 -40.71 -33.23 -30.58
N THR A 216 -41.81 -32.46 -30.63
CA THR A 216 -42.28 -31.58 -29.56
C THR A 216 -43.15 -32.27 -28.52
N ASN A 217 -43.53 -33.54 -28.74
CA ASN A 217 -44.36 -34.29 -27.81
C ASN A 217 -43.52 -34.90 -26.67
N ILE A 218 -43.58 -34.31 -25.49
CA ILE A 218 -42.78 -34.67 -24.32
C ILE A 218 -42.90 -36.15 -23.92
N LYS A 219 -44.05 -36.82 -24.19
CA LYS A 219 -44.28 -38.22 -23.84
C LYS A 219 -43.64 -39.23 -24.80
N THR A 220 -43.43 -38.86 -26.07
CA THR A 220 -42.91 -39.75 -27.12
C THR A 220 -41.58 -39.29 -27.69
N ALA A 221 -41.11 -38.13 -27.32
CA ALA A 221 -39.88 -37.56 -27.84
C ALA A 221 -38.67 -38.41 -27.42
N LYS A 222 -37.89 -38.83 -28.41
CA LYS A 222 -36.60 -39.50 -28.17
C LYS A 222 -35.50 -38.46 -28.34
N ARG A 223 -34.55 -38.46 -27.38
CA ARG A 223 -33.38 -37.63 -27.48
C ARG A 223 -32.52 -38.05 -28.66
N VAL A 224 -32.28 -37.12 -29.60
CA VAL A 224 -31.47 -37.33 -30.80
C VAL A 224 -30.01 -37.07 -30.55
N GLN A 225 -29.72 -35.98 -29.81
CA GLN A 225 -28.37 -35.55 -29.56
C GLN A 225 -28.28 -34.82 -28.23
N ARG A 226 -27.10 -34.92 -27.58
CA ARG A 226 -26.74 -34.14 -26.37
C ARG A 226 -25.41 -33.45 -26.61
N TYR A 227 -25.37 -32.18 -26.30
CA TYR A 227 -24.13 -31.40 -26.17
C TYR A 227 -23.91 -31.10 -24.70
N SER A 228 -22.72 -31.43 -24.19
CA SER A 228 -22.29 -31.10 -22.83
C SER A 228 -21.14 -30.13 -22.91
N ALA A 229 -21.29 -28.95 -22.32
CA ALA A 229 -20.23 -27.98 -22.13
C ALA A 229 -19.91 -27.84 -20.66
N THR A 230 -18.65 -28.13 -20.27
CA THR A 230 -18.16 -27.90 -18.92
C THR A 230 -17.50 -26.52 -18.91
N VAL A 231 -17.97 -25.65 -18.04
CA VAL A 231 -17.44 -24.28 -17.92
C VAL A 231 -16.23 -24.30 -16.98
N SER A 232 -15.07 -23.92 -17.51
CA SER A 232 -13.88 -23.67 -16.71
C SER A 232 -13.79 -22.18 -16.41
N TYR A 233 -14.00 -21.79 -15.16
CA TYR A 233 -13.89 -20.39 -14.71
C TYR A 233 -12.43 -19.98 -14.47
N THR A 234 -11.55 -20.18 -15.45
CA THR A 234 -10.15 -19.76 -15.34
C THR A 234 -9.95 -18.26 -15.54
N HIS A 235 -10.96 -17.56 -16.09
CA HIS A 235 -10.88 -16.13 -16.43
C HIS A 235 -12.14 -15.36 -15.98
N LEU A 236 -12.38 -15.28 -14.67
CA LEU A 236 -13.32 -14.30 -14.10
C LEU A 236 -12.60 -12.95 -13.84
N ARG A 237 -11.76 -12.50 -14.76
CA ARG A 237 -11.40 -11.10 -14.83
C ARG A 237 -12.40 -10.45 -15.77
N ALA A 238 -13.19 -9.50 -15.27
CA ALA A 238 -13.95 -8.61 -16.12
C ALA A 238 -12.96 -7.94 -17.08
N HIS A 239 -13.18 -8.09 -18.37
CA HIS A 239 -12.53 -7.25 -19.35
C HIS A 239 -13.00 -5.83 -19.09
N GLU A 240 -12.12 -4.99 -18.56
CA GLU A 240 -12.28 -3.55 -18.63
C GLU A 240 -12.07 -3.15 -20.09
N THR A 241 -13.17 -2.86 -20.76
CA THR A 241 -13.19 -2.04 -21.99
C THR A 241 -13.58 -0.64 -21.59
#